data_6d252d0fc879ed0df7426bd20b242f33
#
_entry.id   6d252d0fc879ed0df7426bd20b242f33
#
_cell.length_a   1.000
_cell.length_b   1.000
_cell.length_c   1.000
_cell.angle_alpha   90.00
_cell.angle_beta   90.00
_cell.angle_gamma   90.00
#
_symmetry.space_group_name_H-M   'P 1'
#
loop_
_entity.id
_entity.type
_entity.pdbx_description
1 polymer ?
#
loop_
_entity_poly.entity_id
_entity_poly.type
_entity_poly.pdbx_seq_one_letter_code
_entity_poly.pdbx_strand_id
1 'polypeptide(L)'
;MAIVLAKSRQTSSVARMKQSGPAGFKCLPIVLASLVLCSGCSILPGFNKKLPGNRAFIDYWAPDSNSKQLRLAVKDNIDIKGVVTTAGSEIFSRTHKPAEKDAPCLAIARRRKVQIVGKTNMTEFAVSTSGMNEYFGTPVNPLKRNLIPGGSSSGNAVALASGMTDVAFGTDTAGSNRVPAACCGVVGLKTTYGLIPIEGVYPVEPHLDTVGPMGKDIDHTVQGMDLLQDGFAAKYAAAKAAKPTARSIRVGRLKLKGTDPKIDQAIDDALAKTGFQVVELDDSLSDKFEQAKKDGTTVAAAGAWISDGRFEFALGVAARTKSVIQFGQITYTTGYRSALARRSAWQRTLRDVFEKVDLIALPTLQKTPPGLPLLNLRIGILEAHLLQVQNTVAVNFAGNPALAVPVPLSGAKVSFTSLQLIGPRLAEADLLNAGRLVESAVNR
;
A
#
# COMPACT_ATOMS: atom_id res chain seq x y z
N MET A 1 54.72 23.90 -6.18
CA MET A 1 55.45 23.66 -4.93
C MET A 1 55.10 22.24 -4.47
N ALA A 2 56.07 21.41 -4.56
CA ALA A 2 56.05 19.95 -4.44
C ALA A 2 56.16 19.49 -2.98
N ILE A 3 56.05 18.16 -2.80
CA ILE A 3 56.53 17.34 -1.66
C ILE A 3 55.38 16.89 -0.72
N VAL A 4 55.20 15.59 -0.32
CA VAL A 4 56.01 14.35 -0.37
C VAL A 4 55.08 13.14 -0.14
N LEU A 5 55.39 12.09 -0.90
CA LEU A 5 54.95 10.70 -0.69
C LEU A 5 55.58 10.06 0.54
N ALA A 6 54.84 9.28 1.31
CA ALA A 6 55.40 8.23 2.17
C ALA A 6 54.66 6.90 1.97
N LYS A 7 55.36 5.96 1.33
CA LYS A 7 55.09 4.52 1.30
C LYS A 7 55.60 3.89 2.56
N SER A 8 54.82 3.01 3.23
CA SER A 8 55.39 1.97 4.07
C SER A 8 54.83 0.61 3.64
N ARG A 9 55.76 -0.22 3.14
CA ARG A 9 55.60 -1.67 2.92
C ARG A 9 55.67 -2.36 4.27
N GLN A 10 54.83 -3.34 4.49
CA GLN A 10 55.21 -4.46 5.37
C GLN A 10 54.74 -5.78 4.73
N THR A 11 55.66 -6.70 4.85
CA THR A 11 55.92 -7.95 4.16
C THR A 11 55.09 -9.12 4.70
N SER A 12 54.79 -10.02 3.76
CA SER A 12 54.25 -11.37 3.90
C SER A 12 55.01 -12.27 4.87
N SER A 13 54.28 -13.14 5.62
CA SER A 13 54.81 -14.47 5.98
C SER A 13 53.71 -15.53 5.79
N VAL A 14 54.01 -16.42 4.84
CA VAL A 14 53.26 -17.65 4.53
C VAL A 14 53.76 -18.73 5.47
N ALA A 15 52.89 -19.34 6.25
CA ALA A 15 53.18 -20.60 6.95
C ALA A 15 52.30 -21.70 6.36
N ARG A 16 52.91 -22.59 5.58
CA ARG A 16 52.36 -23.88 5.18
C ARG A 16 52.29 -24.82 6.40
N MET A 17 51.16 -25.45 6.63
CA MET A 17 51.09 -26.69 7.41
C MET A 17 50.43 -27.78 6.62
N LYS A 18 51.05 -28.95 6.74
CA LYS A 18 50.95 -30.18 5.95
C LYS A 18 49.61 -30.91 6.16
N GLN A 19 49.21 -31.59 5.09
CA GLN A 19 48.17 -32.62 5.06
C GLN A 19 48.64 -33.88 5.81
N SER A 20 47.74 -34.49 6.56
CA SER A 20 47.74 -35.93 6.88
C SER A 20 46.27 -36.40 6.94
N GLY A 21 45.85 -37.24 6.03
CA GLY A 21 44.66 -38.06 6.11
C GLY A 21 45.07 -39.51 6.49
N PRO A 22 44.17 -40.51 6.37
CA PRO A 22 42.80 -40.56 6.91
C PRO A 22 42.65 -41.79 7.87
N ALA A 23 41.66 -41.76 8.75
CA ALA A 23 41.20 -42.98 9.41
C ALA A 23 39.67 -43.00 9.42
N GLY A 24 39.14 -43.99 8.74
CA GLY A 24 37.71 -44.22 8.66
C GLY A 24 37.11 -44.73 9.97
N PHE A 25 35.89 -44.33 10.22
CA PHE A 25 34.98 -45.07 11.09
C PHE A 25 33.60 -45.15 10.43
N LYS A 26 33.12 -46.41 10.42
CA LYS A 26 31.92 -46.90 9.78
C LYS A 26 30.64 -46.43 10.48
N CYS A 27 29.63 -46.37 9.64
CA CYS A 27 28.21 -46.19 9.90
C CYS A 27 27.61 -46.92 11.11
N LEU A 28 26.60 -46.33 11.73
CA LEU A 28 25.24 -46.85 11.73
C LEU A 28 24.21 -45.78 12.14
N PRO A 29 23.02 -45.77 11.57
CA PRO A 29 22.03 -44.74 11.78
C PRO A 29 21.09 -45.11 12.94
N ILE A 30 20.72 -44.15 13.76
CA ILE A 30 19.49 -44.26 14.56
C ILE A 30 18.69 -43.00 14.32
N VAL A 31 17.71 -43.18 13.45
CA VAL A 31 16.53 -42.33 13.37
C VAL A 31 15.65 -42.62 14.58
N LEU A 32 15.36 -41.67 15.38
CA LEU A 32 14.10 -41.66 16.12
C LEU A 32 13.59 -40.24 16.22
N ALA A 33 12.44 -40.07 15.58
CA ALA A 33 11.62 -38.90 15.60
C ALA A 33 11.22 -38.53 17.03
N SER A 34 11.46 -37.26 17.38
CA SER A 34 10.74 -36.64 18.47
C SER A 34 9.95 -35.47 17.89
N LEU A 35 8.70 -35.75 17.52
CA LEU A 35 7.66 -34.74 17.36
C LEU A 35 7.44 -34.11 18.75
N VAL A 36 8.09 -33.01 19.00
CA VAL A 36 7.66 -32.12 20.09
C VAL A 36 6.66 -31.14 19.50
N LEU A 37 5.40 -31.45 19.74
CA LEU A 37 4.29 -30.50 19.65
C LEU A 37 4.54 -29.39 20.68
N CYS A 38 5.29 -28.37 20.30
CA CYS A 38 5.30 -27.12 21.05
C CYS A 38 4.06 -26.32 20.69
N SER A 39 2.94 -26.66 21.32
CA SER A 39 1.81 -25.75 21.51
C SER A 39 2.22 -24.69 22.51
N GLY A 40 3.15 -23.81 22.09
CA GLY A 40 3.53 -22.63 22.84
C GLY A 40 2.50 -21.53 22.59
N CYS A 41 1.36 -21.57 23.25
CA CYS A 41 0.57 -20.36 23.53
C CYS A 41 1.40 -19.46 24.42
N SER A 42 2.19 -18.59 23.85
CA SER A 42 2.79 -17.45 24.56
C SER A 42 1.67 -16.51 24.96
N ILE A 43 1.19 -16.65 26.19
CA ILE A 43 0.29 -15.68 26.82
C ILE A 43 1.13 -14.42 27.05
N LEU A 44 1.03 -13.45 26.14
CA LEU A 44 1.57 -12.11 26.34
C LEU A 44 0.74 -11.41 27.43
N PRO A 45 1.38 -10.84 28.46
CA PRO A 45 0.66 -10.12 29.50
C PRO A 45 0.05 -8.84 28.89
N GLY A 46 -1.25 -8.70 28.89
CA GLY A 46 -1.98 -7.48 28.54
C GLY A 46 -2.99 -7.54 27.39
N PHE A 47 -3.06 -8.63 26.62
CA PHE A 47 -3.99 -8.75 25.50
C PHE A 47 -5.25 -9.54 25.87
N ASN A 48 -6.09 -8.98 26.73
CA ASN A 48 -7.43 -9.54 27.02
C ASN A 48 -8.55 -8.79 26.28
N LYS A 49 -8.24 -8.14 25.15
CA LYS A 49 -9.25 -7.58 24.25
C LYS A 49 -9.55 -8.60 23.16
N LYS A 50 -10.81 -9.04 23.08
CA LYS A 50 -11.31 -9.97 22.07
C LYS A 50 -11.18 -9.31 20.68
N LEU A 51 -10.07 -9.54 19.98
CA LEU A 51 -9.87 -9.05 18.62
C LEU A 51 -10.90 -9.68 17.68
N PRO A 52 -11.39 -8.93 16.67
CA PRO A 52 -12.27 -9.46 15.65
C PRO A 52 -11.63 -10.63 14.90
N GLY A 53 -12.39 -11.69 14.67
CA GLY A 53 -11.91 -12.93 14.04
C GLY A 53 -11.43 -12.76 12.58
N ASN A 54 -11.74 -11.62 11.93
CA ASN A 54 -11.27 -11.29 10.58
C ASN A 54 -9.86 -10.66 10.55
N ARG A 55 -9.23 -10.44 11.71
CA ARG A 55 -7.86 -9.89 11.87
C ARG A 55 -7.66 -8.51 11.24
N ALA A 56 -8.74 -7.74 11.08
CA ALA A 56 -8.66 -6.38 10.51
C ALA A 56 -7.91 -5.40 11.42
N PHE A 57 -7.89 -5.65 12.72
CA PHE A 57 -7.26 -4.80 13.73
C PHE A 57 -6.14 -5.51 14.47
N ILE A 58 -5.12 -4.75 14.83
CA ILE A 58 -4.07 -5.12 15.80
C ILE A 58 -4.52 -4.72 17.21
N ASP A 59 -5.13 -3.55 17.35
CA ASP A 59 -5.80 -3.10 18.57
C ASP A 59 -7.18 -2.55 18.20
N TYR A 60 -8.24 -3.07 18.83
CA TYR A 60 -9.61 -2.68 18.51
C TYR A 60 -10.31 -2.14 19.74
N TRP A 61 -10.87 -0.95 19.61
CA TRP A 61 -11.66 -0.26 20.62
C TRP A 61 -13.10 -0.23 20.14
N ALA A 62 -13.95 -1.06 20.77
CA ALA A 62 -15.34 -1.15 20.37
C ALA A 62 -15.99 0.25 20.44
N PRO A 63 -16.64 0.69 19.35
CA PRO A 63 -17.31 1.97 19.34
C PRO A 63 -18.49 1.97 20.34
N ASP A 64 -18.82 3.14 20.85
CA ASP A 64 -20.07 3.34 21.59
C ASP A 64 -21.25 3.10 20.64
N SER A 65 -22.03 2.05 20.90
CA SER A 65 -23.18 1.65 20.08
C SER A 65 -24.30 2.71 20.04
N ASN A 66 -24.35 3.59 21.03
CA ASN A 66 -25.33 4.67 21.11
C ASN A 66 -24.88 5.95 20.41
N SER A 67 -23.61 6.02 20.00
CA SER A 67 -23.06 7.19 19.33
C SER A 67 -23.32 7.11 17.81
N LYS A 68 -23.75 8.25 17.25
CA LYS A 68 -23.83 8.48 15.81
C LYS A 68 -22.54 9.10 15.21
N GLN A 69 -21.48 9.20 16.02
CA GLN A 69 -20.22 9.77 15.56
C GLN A 69 -19.57 8.85 14.52
N LEU A 70 -18.88 9.47 13.56
CA LEU A 70 -18.11 8.76 12.55
C LEU A 70 -17.04 7.89 13.20
N ARG A 71 -16.95 6.63 12.76
CA ARG A 71 -15.94 5.66 13.21
C ARG A 71 -14.73 5.74 12.32
N LEU A 72 -13.57 6.06 12.90
CA LEU A 72 -12.30 6.16 12.21
C LEU A 72 -11.35 5.05 12.66
N ALA A 73 -10.88 4.25 11.73
CA ALA A 73 -9.77 3.32 11.93
C ALA A 73 -8.46 3.96 11.47
N VAL A 74 -7.34 3.62 12.12
CA VAL A 74 -6.04 4.20 11.82
C VAL A 74 -5.03 3.09 11.55
N LYS A 75 -4.38 3.12 10.40
CA LYS A 75 -3.34 2.14 10.04
C LYS A 75 -2.21 2.13 11.06
N ASP A 76 -1.69 0.95 11.37
CA ASP A 76 -0.75 0.78 12.47
C ASP A 76 0.67 1.32 12.21
N ASN A 77 0.88 2.07 11.17
CA ASN A 77 2.08 2.88 10.98
C ASN A 77 1.87 4.39 11.23
N ILE A 78 0.70 4.81 11.74
CA ILE A 78 0.37 6.20 12.08
C ILE A 78 0.29 6.30 13.61
N ASP A 79 1.02 7.22 14.21
CA ASP A 79 1.08 7.40 15.65
C ASP A 79 -0.25 7.89 16.24
N ILE A 80 -0.68 7.20 17.29
CA ILE A 80 -1.77 7.62 18.19
C ILE A 80 -1.18 7.77 19.59
N LYS A 81 -1.33 8.95 20.20
CA LYS A 81 -0.83 9.21 21.56
C LYS A 81 -1.26 8.12 22.54
N GLY A 82 -0.29 7.58 23.28
CA GLY A 82 -0.51 6.55 24.30
C GLY A 82 -0.64 5.13 23.74
N VAL A 83 -0.50 4.93 22.42
CA VAL A 83 -0.61 3.61 21.75
C VAL A 83 0.72 3.28 21.08
N VAL A 84 1.12 2.00 21.11
CA VAL A 84 2.31 1.54 20.41
C VAL A 84 2.04 1.51 18.91
N THR A 85 2.90 2.13 18.11
CA THR A 85 2.92 1.96 16.67
C THR A 85 3.85 0.79 16.33
N THR A 86 3.25 -0.34 15.94
CA THR A 86 4.02 -1.56 15.68
C THR A 86 4.46 -1.69 14.22
N ALA A 87 3.92 -0.88 13.31
CA ALA A 87 4.10 -1.01 11.86
C ALA A 87 3.87 -2.46 11.36
N GLY A 88 2.95 -3.18 12.02
CA GLY A 88 2.65 -4.58 11.73
C GLY A 88 3.77 -5.56 12.11
N SER A 89 4.77 -5.16 12.90
CA SER A 89 5.97 -5.94 13.22
C SER A 89 5.99 -6.47 14.65
N GLU A 90 6.44 -7.73 14.80
CA GLU A 90 6.68 -8.34 16.10
C GLU A 90 7.74 -7.59 16.90
N ILE A 91 8.86 -7.22 16.26
CA ILE A 91 9.95 -6.54 16.95
C ILE A 91 9.48 -5.21 17.55
N PHE A 92 8.69 -4.42 16.80
CA PHE A 92 8.18 -3.15 17.30
C PHE A 92 7.13 -3.33 18.40
N SER A 93 6.27 -4.36 18.28
CA SER A 93 5.29 -4.66 19.34
C SER A 93 5.93 -4.96 20.68
N ARG A 94 7.20 -5.45 20.68
CA ARG A 94 7.95 -5.81 21.88
C ARG A 94 8.91 -4.72 22.37
N THR A 95 9.37 -3.84 21.48
CA THR A 95 10.47 -2.91 21.79
C THR A 95 10.06 -1.44 21.77
N HIS A 96 9.02 -1.07 21.02
CA HIS A 96 8.58 0.31 20.94
C HIS A 96 7.74 0.70 22.15
N LYS A 97 7.91 1.96 22.57
CA LYS A 97 7.06 2.59 23.59
C LYS A 97 5.82 3.19 22.91
N PRO A 98 4.72 3.40 23.66
CA PRO A 98 3.58 4.17 23.18
C PRO A 98 4.01 5.54 22.67
N ALA A 99 3.41 5.99 21.57
CA ALA A 99 3.68 7.29 20.98
C ALA A 99 3.37 8.43 21.99
N GLU A 100 4.24 9.42 22.08
CA GLU A 100 4.08 10.55 23.01
C GLU A 100 3.03 11.55 22.53
N LYS A 101 2.79 11.64 21.22
CA LYS A 101 1.85 12.52 20.56
C LYS A 101 1.12 11.84 19.41
N ASP A 102 -0.05 12.37 19.05
CA ASP A 102 -0.71 11.97 17.80
C ASP A 102 0.08 12.46 16.58
N ALA A 103 0.04 11.70 15.49
CA ALA A 103 0.47 12.18 14.18
C ALA A 103 -0.37 13.39 13.76
N PRO A 104 0.20 14.49 13.19
CA PRO A 104 -0.54 15.69 12.81
C PRO A 104 -1.73 15.44 11.89
N CYS A 105 -1.72 14.39 11.08
CA CYS A 105 -2.86 13.99 10.24
C CYS A 105 -4.12 13.63 11.06
N LEU A 106 -4.02 13.38 12.37
CA LEU A 106 -5.16 13.11 13.25
C LEU A 106 -5.77 14.37 13.89
N ALA A 107 -5.15 15.54 13.72
CA ALA A 107 -5.52 16.75 14.45
C ALA A 107 -6.99 17.16 14.24
N ILE A 108 -7.49 17.10 13.00
CA ILE A 108 -8.89 17.45 12.68
C ILE A 108 -9.85 16.42 13.27
N ALA A 109 -9.53 15.13 13.12
CA ALA A 109 -10.33 14.05 13.68
C ALA A 109 -10.48 14.18 15.20
N ARG A 110 -9.38 14.51 15.90
CA ARG A 110 -9.41 14.80 17.36
C ARG A 110 -10.25 16.01 17.70
N ARG A 111 -10.08 17.11 16.97
CA ARG A 111 -10.86 18.35 17.19
C ARG A 111 -12.35 18.12 16.99
N ARG A 112 -12.72 17.31 15.99
CA ARG A 112 -14.13 16.96 15.70
C ARG A 112 -14.66 15.80 16.56
N LYS A 113 -13.85 15.25 17.46
CA LYS A 113 -14.20 14.19 18.41
C LYS A 113 -14.77 12.93 17.72
N VAL A 114 -14.26 12.56 16.53
CA VAL A 114 -14.66 11.30 15.89
C VAL A 114 -14.23 10.11 16.74
N GLN A 115 -14.96 9.01 16.65
CA GLN A 115 -14.59 7.77 17.36
C GLN A 115 -13.43 7.08 16.65
N ILE A 116 -12.23 7.13 17.21
CA ILE A 116 -11.13 6.28 16.75
C ILE A 116 -11.36 4.88 17.31
N VAL A 117 -11.58 3.91 16.42
CA VAL A 117 -11.97 2.52 16.79
C VAL A 117 -10.80 1.54 16.82
N GLY A 118 -9.57 1.99 16.57
CA GLY A 118 -8.40 1.13 16.74
C GLY A 118 -7.30 1.34 15.73
N LYS A 119 -6.23 0.53 15.91
CA LYS A 119 -5.11 0.40 15.00
C LYS A 119 -5.33 -0.79 14.07
N THR A 120 -5.38 -0.55 12.77
CA THR A 120 -5.64 -1.61 11.79
C THR A 120 -4.37 -2.38 11.44
N ASN A 121 -4.56 -3.67 11.18
CA ASN A 121 -3.51 -4.56 10.71
C ASN A 121 -2.96 -4.12 9.33
N MET A 122 -1.73 -4.46 9.08
CA MET A 122 -1.03 -4.06 7.87
C MET A 122 0.10 -5.04 7.53
N THR A 123 0.62 -4.98 6.32
CA THR A 123 1.87 -5.66 6.00
C THR A 123 3.01 -5.07 6.82
N GLU A 124 3.85 -5.94 7.38
CA GLU A 124 5.00 -5.53 8.18
C GLU A 124 5.84 -4.46 7.47
N PHE A 125 6.16 -3.37 8.19
CA PHE A 125 6.87 -2.17 7.72
C PHE A 125 6.27 -1.51 6.46
N ALA A 126 5.05 -1.88 6.08
CA ALA A 126 4.38 -1.41 4.86
C ALA A 126 5.10 -1.75 3.53
N VAL A 127 6.08 -2.65 3.52
CA VAL A 127 6.98 -2.90 2.37
C VAL A 127 6.45 -3.89 1.33
N SER A 128 5.16 -4.30 1.40
CA SER A 128 4.54 -5.19 0.42
C SER A 128 3.07 -4.85 0.17
N THR A 129 2.58 -5.21 -1.02
CA THR A 129 1.19 -4.98 -1.44
C THR A 129 0.31 -6.24 -1.35
N SER A 130 0.80 -7.35 -0.83
CA SER A 130 0.00 -8.58 -0.62
C SER A 130 -1.01 -8.47 0.52
N GLY A 131 -0.71 -7.68 1.52
CA GLY A 131 -1.54 -7.56 2.74
C GLY A 131 -1.32 -8.69 3.74
N MET A 132 -0.35 -9.57 3.50
CA MET A 132 -0.01 -10.64 4.41
C MET A 132 0.73 -10.12 5.64
N ASN A 133 0.43 -10.69 6.79
CA ASN A 133 1.16 -10.43 8.04
C ASN A 133 1.31 -11.76 8.80
N GLU A 134 2.55 -12.14 9.06
CA GLU A 134 2.87 -13.42 9.67
C GLU A 134 2.68 -13.39 11.19
N TYR A 135 2.90 -12.26 11.82
CA TYR A 135 2.84 -12.13 13.28
C TYR A 135 1.40 -11.90 13.79
N PHE A 136 0.74 -10.85 13.29
CA PHE A 136 -0.64 -10.55 13.69
C PHE A 136 -1.69 -11.38 12.93
N GLY A 137 -1.24 -12.18 11.96
CA GLY A 137 -2.07 -12.94 11.04
C GLY A 137 -2.66 -12.08 9.94
N THR A 138 -2.75 -12.64 8.75
CA THR A 138 -3.28 -11.95 7.56
C THR A 138 -4.75 -11.61 7.72
N PRO A 139 -5.19 -10.36 7.48
CA PRO A 139 -6.61 -9.99 7.45
C PRO A 139 -7.38 -10.82 6.42
N VAL A 140 -8.57 -11.25 6.80
CA VAL A 140 -9.40 -12.15 5.97
C VAL A 140 -10.17 -11.33 4.94
N ASN A 141 -9.88 -11.54 3.66
CA ASN A 141 -10.60 -10.87 2.58
C ASN A 141 -12.11 -11.20 2.66
N PRO A 142 -13.01 -10.20 2.82
CA PRO A 142 -14.43 -10.43 3.03
C PRO A 142 -15.15 -11.00 1.80
N LEU A 143 -14.58 -10.88 0.60
CA LEU A 143 -15.15 -11.42 -0.63
C LEU A 143 -14.91 -12.92 -0.77
N LYS A 144 -13.66 -13.34 -0.51
CA LYS A 144 -13.26 -14.75 -0.50
C LYS A 144 -12.09 -14.94 0.46
N ARG A 145 -12.27 -15.81 1.45
CA ARG A 145 -11.28 -16.07 2.51
C ARG A 145 -9.91 -16.53 2.03
N ASN A 146 -9.84 -17.11 0.84
CA ASN A 146 -8.61 -17.60 0.23
C ASN A 146 -7.93 -16.61 -0.72
N LEU A 147 -8.46 -15.40 -0.89
CA LEU A 147 -7.80 -14.32 -1.65
C LEU A 147 -6.96 -13.45 -0.71
N ILE A 148 -5.91 -12.84 -1.28
CA ILE A 148 -5.18 -11.81 -0.56
C ILE A 148 -6.09 -10.60 -0.28
N PRO A 149 -5.96 -9.93 0.87
CA PRO A 149 -6.68 -8.68 1.14
C PRO A 149 -6.08 -7.48 0.40
N GLY A 150 -4.90 -7.62 -0.20
CA GLY A 150 -4.11 -6.50 -0.69
C GLY A 150 -3.55 -5.65 0.45
N GLY A 151 -2.47 -4.91 0.18
CA GLY A 151 -1.75 -4.15 1.20
C GLY A 151 -1.06 -2.89 0.62
N SER A 152 -0.35 -2.23 1.52
CA SER A 152 -0.07 -2.60 2.90
C SER A 152 -1.19 -2.24 3.90
N SER A 153 -2.21 -1.44 3.54
CA SER A 153 -3.34 -1.08 4.41
C SER A 153 -4.44 -2.15 4.41
N SER A 154 -4.06 -3.42 4.58
CA SER A 154 -4.96 -4.59 4.48
C SER A 154 -6.08 -4.56 5.51
N GLY A 155 -5.75 -4.23 6.76
CA GLY A 155 -6.73 -4.11 7.84
C GLY A 155 -7.75 -3.00 7.61
N ASN A 156 -7.33 -1.85 7.02
CA ASN A 156 -8.25 -0.78 6.64
C ASN A 156 -9.34 -1.29 5.69
N ALA A 157 -8.92 -1.94 4.60
CA ALA A 157 -9.85 -2.42 3.58
C ALA A 157 -10.80 -3.49 4.13
N VAL A 158 -10.28 -4.43 4.94
CA VAL A 158 -11.10 -5.47 5.57
C VAL A 158 -12.06 -4.88 6.61
N ALA A 159 -11.63 -3.91 7.43
CA ALA A 159 -12.48 -3.25 8.41
C ALA A 159 -13.64 -2.49 7.76
N LEU A 160 -13.36 -1.75 6.68
CA LEU A 160 -14.36 -1.02 5.89
C LEU A 160 -15.36 -1.97 5.24
N ALA A 161 -14.88 -2.98 4.51
CA ALA A 161 -15.74 -3.94 3.82
C ALA A 161 -16.56 -4.82 4.76
N SER A 162 -16.11 -4.97 6.02
CA SER A 162 -16.85 -5.68 7.09
C SER A 162 -17.73 -4.75 7.94
N GLY A 163 -17.86 -3.46 7.62
CA GLY A 163 -18.70 -2.51 8.35
C GLY A 163 -18.22 -2.16 9.76
N MET A 164 -16.95 -2.44 10.10
CA MET A 164 -16.39 -2.21 11.43
C MET A 164 -15.99 -0.75 11.65
N THR A 165 -15.77 0.00 10.58
CA THR A 165 -15.45 1.42 10.56
C THR A 165 -16.11 2.09 9.36
N ASP A 166 -16.27 3.41 9.40
CA ASP A 166 -16.86 4.18 8.30
C ASP A 166 -15.77 4.75 7.38
N VAL A 167 -14.67 5.16 7.99
CA VAL A 167 -13.49 5.72 7.34
C VAL A 167 -12.23 5.09 7.94
N ALA A 168 -11.18 4.95 7.15
CA ALA A 168 -9.89 4.55 7.64
C ALA A 168 -8.77 5.44 7.08
N PHE A 169 -7.81 5.84 7.92
CA PHE A 169 -6.60 6.50 7.47
C PHE A 169 -5.52 5.47 7.19
N GLY A 170 -4.98 5.52 5.98
CA GLY A 170 -3.89 4.67 5.56
C GLY A 170 -2.76 5.46 4.91
N THR A 171 -1.73 4.73 4.48
CA THR A 171 -0.58 5.29 3.78
C THR A 171 -0.44 4.65 2.40
N ASP A 172 0.06 5.40 1.43
CA ASP A 172 0.22 4.92 0.06
C ASP A 172 1.57 5.37 -0.51
N THR A 173 2.52 4.44 -0.59
CA THR A 173 3.87 4.61 -1.13
C THR A 173 3.98 4.06 -2.55
N ALA A 174 3.35 2.90 -2.82
CA ALA A 174 3.35 2.23 -4.11
C ALA A 174 1.95 1.71 -4.51
N GLY A 175 0.89 2.16 -3.78
CA GLY A 175 -0.48 1.69 -3.99
C GLY A 175 -1.17 1.22 -2.71
N SER A 176 -0.59 1.45 -1.55
CA SER A 176 -1.01 0.81 -0.30
C SER A 176 -2.37 1.22 0.26
N ASN A 177 -3.07 2.21 -0.32
CA ASN A 177 -4.51 2.45 -0.11
C ASN A 177 -5.34 1.87 -1.26
N ARG A 178 -4.87 2.01 -2.48
CA ARG A 178 -5.60 1.67 -3.70
C ARG A 178 -5.61 0.16 -3.97
N VAL A 179 -4.49 -0.54 -3.76
CA VAL A 179 -4.40 -2.00 -3.95
C VAL A 179 -5.33 -2.76 -2.99
N PRO A 180 -5.32 -2.52 -1.66
CA PRO A 180 -6.27 -3.20 -0.78
C PRO A 180 -7.72 -2.77 -1.04
N ALA A 181 -7.98 -1.53 -1.45
CA ALA A 181 -9.31 -1.11 -1.90
C ALA A 181 -9.77 -1.94 -3.10
N ALA A 182 -8.91 -2.12 -4.11
CA ALA A 182 -9.21 -2.96 -5.29
C ALA A 182 -9.40 -4.44 -4.94
N CYS A 183 -8.72 -4.95 -3.91
CA CYS A 183 -8.85 -6.35 -3.47
C CYS A 183 -10.10 -6.63 -2.63
N CYS A 184 -10.61 -5.64 -1.91
CA CYS A 184 -11.70 -5.80 -0.94
C CYS A 184 -13.02 -5.10 -1.34
N GLY A 185 -13.07 -4.39 -2.48
CA GLY A 185 -14.28 -3.74 -2.99
C GLY A 185 -14.68 -2.49 -2.21
N VAL A 186 -13.71 -1.71 -1.78
CA VAL A 186 -13.90 -0.42 -1.11
C VAL A 186 -13.22 0.70 -1.89
N VAL A 187 -13.40 1.93 -1.48
CA VAL A 187 -12.78 3.11 -2.12
C VAL A 187 -11.46 3.44 -1.41
N GLY A 188 -10.43 3.74 -2.20
CA GLY A 188 -9.13 4.14 -1.67
C GLY A 188 -8.57 5.36 -2.38
N LEU A 189 -8.29 6.44 -1.64
CA LEU A 189 -7.69 7.65 -2.17
C LEU A 189 -6.21 7.73 -1.78
N LYS A 190 -5.36 7.86 -2.77
CA LYS A 190 -4.02 8.39 -2.62
C LYS A 190 -4.07 9.90 -2.83
N THR A 191 -3.65 10.68 -1.84
CA THR A 191 -3.58 12.14 -1.94
C THR A 191 -2.39 12.62 -2.78
N THR A 192 -2.39 13.86 -3.17
CA THR A 192 -1.22 14.55 -3.74
C THR A 192 -0.04 14.44 -2.77
N TYR A 193 1.13 14.07 -3.30
CA TYR A 193 2.36 14.04 -2.51
C TYR A 193 2.64 15.41 -1.86
N GLY A 194 2.86 15.40 -0.55
CA GLY A 194 3.10 16.59 0.27
C GLY A 194 1.84 17.36 0.70
N LEU A 195 0.63 16.91 0.35
CA LEU A 195 -0.62 17.57 0.76
C LEU A 195 -0.94 17.34 2.25
N ILE A 196 -0.75 16.12 2.72
CA ILE A 196 -1.01 15.74 4.11
C ILE A 196 0.32 15.50 4.81
N PRO A 197 0.54 16.07 6.02
CA PRO A 197 1.75 15.84 6.79
C PRO A 197 1.97 14.35 7.10
N ILE A 198 3.21 13.88 6.98
CA ILE A 198 3.61 12.49 7.28
C ILE A 198 4.44 12.38 8.57
N GLU A 199 4.56 13.45 9.35
CA GLU A 199 5.16 13.39 10.69
C GLU A 199 4.37 12.42 11.58
N GLY A 200 5.07 11.60 12.37
CA GLY A 200 4.43 10.56 13.18
C GLY A 200 3.87 9.39 12.36
N VAL A 201 4.33 9.25 11.11
CA VAL A 201 4.05 8.09 10.26
C VAL A 201 5.34 7.31 10.07
N TYR A 202 5.32 5.99 10.36
CA TYR A 202 6.46 5.13 10.09
C TYR A 202 6.71 5.08 8.57
N PRO A 203 7.91 5.48 8.09
CA PRO A 203 8.17 5.72 6.67
C PRO A 203 8.46 4.43 5.91
N VAL A 204 8.24 4.47 4.58
CA VAL A 204 8.79 3.50 3.61
C VAL A 204 9.77 4.22 2.68
N GLU A 205 9.30 5.25 1.94
CA GLU A 205 10.12 6.01 1.01
C GLU A 205 9.68 7.49 1.01
N PRO A 206 10.51 8.39 1.57
CA PRO A 206 10.13 9.79 1.78
C PRO A 206 9.69 10.55 0.53
N HIS A 207 10.15 10.16 -0.67
CA HIS A 207 9.76 10.80 -1.93
C HIS A 207 8.40 10.32 -2.47
N LEU A 208 7.83 9.24 -1.89
CA LEU A 208 6.60 8.61 -2.39
C LEU A 208 5.49 8.57 -1.35
N ASP A 209 5.82 8.59 -0.05
CA ASP A 209 4.87 8.39 1.04
C ASP A 209 3.79 9.45 1.07
N THR A 210 2.54 9.00 1.18
CA THR A 210 1.37 9.86 1.37
C THR A 210 0.42 9.24 2.40
N VAL A 211 -0.30 10.09 3.14
CA VAL A 211 -1.44 9.69 3.96
C VAL A 211 -2.71 9.99 3.18
N GLY A 212 -3.67 9.08 3.19
CA GLY A 212 -4.95 9.28 2.51
C GLY A 212 -6.07 8.49 3.16
N PRO A 213 -7.33 8.86 2.89
CA PRO A 213 -8.49 8.17 3.40
C PRO A 213 -8.85 6.97 2.54
N MET A 214 -9.42 5.96 3.19
CA MET A 214 -10.20 4.89 2.57
C MET A 214 -11.62 4.95 3.15
N GLY A 215 -12.62 4.64 2.34
CA GLY A 215 -14.03 4.61 2.73
C GLY A 215 -14.75 3.42 2.11
N LYS A 216 -15.89 3.01 2.68
CA LYS A 216 -16.69 1.95 2.06
C LYS A 216 -17.31 2.40 0.73
N ASP A 217 -17.49 3.71 0.54
CA ASP A 217 -18.02 4.41 -0.63
C ASP A 217 -17.37 5.79 -0.77
N ILE A 218 -17.75 6.53 -1.82
CA ILE A 218 -17.21 7.87 -2.09
C ILE A 218 -17.58 8.86 -0.99
N ASP A 219 -18.80 8.85 -0.50
CA ASP A 219 -19.24 9.82 0.52
C ASP A 219 -18.43 9.66 1.83
N HIS A 220 -18.14 8.43 2.26
CA HIS A 220 -17.26 8.18 3.42
C HIS A 220 -15.81 8.58 3.13
N THR A 221 -15.35 8.40 1.89
CA THR A 221 -13.99 8.84 1.49
C THR A 221 -13.87 10.37 1.50
N VAL A 222 -14.93 11.09 1.09
CA VAL A 222 -15.02 12.57 1.20
C VAL A 222 -14.97 13.00 2.65
N GLN A 223 -15.74 12.34 3.54
CA GLN A 223 -15.68 12.61 4.98
C GLN A 223 -14.28 12.37 5.54
N GLY A 224 -13.63 11.28 5.11
CA GLY A 224 -12.24 11.00 5.49
C GLY A 224 -11.27 12.08 5.01
N MET A 225 -11.43 12.58 3.80
CA MET A 225 -10.59 13.66 3.29
C MET A 225 -10.83 14.99 4.04
N ASP A 226 -12.08 15.25 4.45
CA ASP A 226 -12.41 16.43 5.25
C ASP A 226 -11.89 16.34 6.70
N LEU A 227 -11.55 15.13 7.17
CA LEU A 227 -10.83 14.93 8.43
C LEU A 227 -9.30 15.05 8.29
N LEU A 228 -8.76 15.00 7.06
CA LEU A 228 -7.34 15.19 6.78
C LEU A 228 -7.00 16.62 6.35
N GLN A 229 -7.95 17.34 5.74
CA GLN A 229 -7.76 18.70 5.24
C GLN A 229 -8.95 19.59 5.61
N ASP A 230 -8.71 20.61 6.43
CA ASP A 230 -9.75 21.56 6.81
C ASP A 230 -10.39 22.22 5.58
N GLY A 231 -11.73 22.32 5.63
CA GLY A 231 -12.52 22.94 4.56
C GLY A 231 -12.61 22.11 3.27
N PHE A 232 -12.20 20.83 3.30
CA PHE A 232 -12.28 19.98 2.11
C PHE A 232 -13.72 19.76 1.64
N ALA A 233 -14.67 19.65 2.56
CA ALA A 233 -16.10 19.54 2.23
C ALA A 233 -16.59 20.70 1.32
N ALA A 234 -16.14 21.92 1.59
CA ALA A 234 -16.47 23.07 0.74
C ALA A 234 -15.80 22.99 -0.64
N LYS A 235 -14.54 22.54 -0.73
CA LYS A 235 -13.85 22.30 -1.99
C LYS A 235 -14.58 21.24 -2.82
N TYR A 236 -14.99 20.16 -2.17
CA TYR A 236 -15.76 19.09 -2.84
C TYR A 236 -17.13 19.59 -3.33
N ALA A 237 -17.84 20.37 -2.54
CA ALA A 237 -19.11 20.98 -2.95
C ALA A 237 -18.92 21.90 -4.17
N ALA A 238 -17.84 22.69 -4.21
CA ALA A 238 -17.50 23.54 -5.34
C ALA A 238 -17.16 22.72 -6.60
N ALA A 239 -16.36 21.65 -6.49
CA ALA A 239 -16.05 20.77 -7.59
C ALA A 239 -17.31 20.07 -8.15
N LYS A 240 -18.21 19.65 -7.27
CA LYS A 240 -19.49 19.06 -7.63
C LYS A 240 -20.41 20.06 -8.36
N ALA A 241 -20.42 21.33 -7.93
CA ALA A 241 -21.18 22.38 -8.58
C ALA A 241 -20.60 22.76 -9.97
N ALA A 242 -19.26 22.82 -10.08
CA ALA A 242 -18.58 23.15 -11.33
C ALA A 242 -18.74 22.06 -12.39
N LYS A 243 -18.73 20.78 -11.99
CA LYS A 243 -18.87 19.60 -12.89
C LYS A 243 -19.96 18.66 -12.38
N PRO A 244 -21.25 19.06 -12.49
CA PRO A 244 -22.37 18.32 -11.88
C PRO A 244 -22.68 17.00 -12.62
N THR A 245 -22.30 16.91 -13.90
CA THR A 245 -22.56 15.75 -14.76
C THR A 245 -21.27 15.20 -15.36
N ALA A 246 -21.27 13.93 -15.69
CA ALA A 246 -20.11 13.27 -16.31
C ALA A 246 -19.76 13.86 -17.69
N ARG A 247 -20.75 14.36 -18.45
CA ARG A 247 -20.52 14.97 -19.77
C ARG A 247 -19.61 16.20 -19.75
N SER A 248 -19.40 16.82 -18.59
CA SER A 248 -18.49 17.96 -18.43
C SER A 248 -17.05 17.53 -18.06
N ILE A 249 -16.78 16.22 -18.00
CA ILE A 249 -15.48 15.68 -17.60
C ILE A 249 -14.87 14.91 -18.76
N ARG A 250 -13.67 15.32 -19.20
CA ARG A 250 -12.87 14.62 -20.21
C ARG A 250 -11.97 13.60 -19.51
N VAL A 251 -12.11 12.33 -19.85
CA VAL A 251 -11.33 11.23 -19.27
C VAL A 251 -10.46 10.59 -20.33
N GLY A 252 -9.15 10.66 -20.13
CA GLY A 252 -8.18 9.94 -20.95
C GLY A 252 -8.13 8.46 -20.56
N ARG A 253 -8.55 7.56 -21.41
CA ARG A 253 -8.47 6.12 -21.21
C ARG A 253 -7.08 5.61 -21.58
N LEU A 254 -6.33 5.13 -20.59
CA LEU A 254 -5.00 4.53 -20.79
C LEU A 254 -5.12 3.00 -20.74
N LYS A 255 -4.84 2.33 -21.85
CA LYS A 255 -4.77 0.86 -21.95
C LYS A 255 -3.33 0.39 -21.76
N LEU A 256 -3.13 -0.60 -20.90
CA LEU A 256 -1.80 -1.16 -20.60
C LEU A 256 -1.71 -2.60 -21.06
N LYS A 257 -0.59 -2.94 -21.72
CA LYS A 257 -0.30 -4.30 -22.18
C LYS A 257 -0.33 -5.29 -21.01
N GLY A 258 -0.92 -6.47 -21.23
CA GLY A 258 -1.00 -7.53 -20.22
C GLY A 258 -2.17 -7.42 -19.24
N THR A 259 -3.01 -6.40 -19.36
CA THR A 259 -4.29 -6.33 -18.64
C THR A 259 -5.21 -7.47 -19.09
N ASP A 260 -5.94 -8.08 -18.16
CA ASP A 260 -6.98 -9.07 -18.47
C ASP A 260 -8.07 -8.39 -19.30
N PRO A 261 -8.44 -8.92 -20.50
CA PRO A 261 -9.45 -8.31 -21.36
C PRO A 261 -10.80 -8.08 -20.66
N LYS A 262 -11.19 -8.94 -19.70
CA LYS A 262 -12.41 -8.74 -18.92
C LYS A 262 -12.33 -7.53 -18.00
N ILE A 263 -11.14 -7.25 -17.47
CA ILE A 263 -10.91 -6.06 -16.66
C ILE A 263 -10.95 -4.82 -17.52
N ASP A 264 -10.26 -4.81 -18.68
CA ASP A 264 -10.33 -3.68 -19.61
C ASP A 264 -11.77 -3.40 -20.04
N GLN A 265 -12.54 -4.43 -20.40
CA GLN A 265 -13.95 -4.29 -20.77
C GLN A 265 -14.79 -3.72 -19.60
N ALA A 266 -14.58 -4.18 -18.38
CA ALA A 266 -15.29 -3.68 -17.20
C ALA A 266 -15.00 -2.18 -16.94
N ILE A 267 -13.77 -1.74 -17.17
CA ILE A 267 -13.41 -0.32 -17.10
C ILE A 267 -14.11 0.47 -18.18
N ASP A 268 -14.08 0.00 -19.45
CA ASP A 268 -14.70 0.65 -20.57
C ASP A 268 -16.24 0.73 -20.38
N ASP A 269 -16.87 -0.33 -19.90
CA ASP A 269 -18.31 -0.36 -19.57
C ASP A 269 -18.66 0.65 -18.45
N ALA A 270 -17.84 0.74 -17.42
CA ALA A 270 -18.06 1.69 -16.32
C ALA A 270 -17.94 3.15 -16.80
N LEU A 271 -16.95 3.46 -17.64
CA LEU A 271 -16.79 4.79 -18.23
C LEU A 271 -17.97 5.15 -19.15
N ALA A 272 -18.41 4.20 -20.00
CA ALA A 272 -19.55 4.37 -20.89
C ALA A 272 -20.84 4.59 -20.11
N LYS A 273 -21.13 3.76 -19.09
CA LYS A 273 -22.32 3.93 -18.22
C LYS A 273 -22.33 5.26 -17.50
N THR A 274 -21.16 5.76 -17.07
CA THR A 274 -21.04 7.04 -16.41
C THR A 274 -21.33 8.21 -17.36
N GLY A 275 -21.02 8.06 -18.65
CA GLY A 275 -21.22 9.07 -19.67
C GLY A 275 -20.16 10.16 -19.69
N PHE A 276 -18.92 9.85 -19.34
CA PHE A 276 -17.77 10.74 -19.52
C PHE A 276 -17.45 11.00 -20.99
N GLN A 277 -16.79 12.12 -21.27
CA GLN A 277 -16.14 12.33 -22.56
C GLN A 277 -14.83 11.55 -22.58
N VAL A 278 -14.85 10.32 -23.10
CA VAL A 278 -13.68 9.44 -23.14
C VAL A 278 -12.81 9.75 -24.34
N VAL A 279 -11.51 9.93 -24.11
CA VAL A 279 -10.47 10.11 -25.12
C VAL A 279 -9.47 8.97 -24.95
N GLU A 280 -9.25 8.17 -26.00
CA GLU A 280 -8.20 7.13 -25.95
C GLU A 280 -6.81 7.81 -25.94
N LEU A 281 -5.97 7.39 -25.00
CA LEU A 281 -4.59 7.85 -24.92
C LEU A 281 -3.69 6.90 -25.71
N ASP A 282 -2.67 7.45 -26.34
CA ASP A 282 -1.82 6.72 -27.27
C ASP A 282 -0.85 5.72 -26.60
N ASP A 283 -0.32 4.80 -27.40
CA ASP A 283 0.63 3.78 -26.96
C ASP A 283 1.94 4.36 -26.41
N SER A 284 2.32 5.56 -26.87
CA SER A 284 3.55 6.21 -26.38
C SER A 284 3.44 6.60 -24.91
N LEU A 285 2.24 6.95 -24.44
CA LEU A 285 1.97 7.19 -23.03
C LEU A 285 1.99 5.87 -22.24
N SER A 286 1.48 4.78 -22.81
CA SER A 286 1.54 3.45 -22.22
C SER A 286 2.98 3.02 -21.95
N ASP A 287 3.88 3.20 -22.92
CA ASP A 287 5.30 2.87 -22.77
C ASP A 287 6.00 3.76 -21.71
N LYS A 288 5.69 5.06 -21.68
CA LYS A 288 6.19 5.99 -20.65
C LYS A 288 5.65 5.63 -19.25
N PHE A 289 4.38 5.18 -19.16
CA PHE A 289 3.79 4.73 -17.91
C PHE A 289 4.49 3.46 -17.39
N GLU A 290 4.76 2.48 -18.26
CA GLU A 290 5.49 1.28 -17.88
C GLU A 290 6.94 1.58 -17.45
N GLN A 291 7.61 2.57 -18.08
CA GLN A 291 8.92 3.04 -17.61
C GLN A 291 8.82 3.70 -16.23
N ALA A 292 7.83 4.57 -16.01
CA ALA A 292 7.59 5.22 -14.73
C ALA A 292 7.22 4.21 -13.63
N LYS A 293 6.51 3.13 -13.99
CA LYS A 293 6.21 2.01 -13.10
C LYS A 293 7.48 1.27 -12.66
N LYS A 294 8.41 1.00 -13.60
CA LYS A 294 9.73 0.41 -13.28
C LYS A 294 10.53 1.32 -12.36
N ASP A 295 10.62 2.61 -12.69
CA ASP A 295 11.35 3.59 -11.90
C ASP A 295 10.75 3.75 -10.50
N GLY A 296 9.44 3.89 -10.40
CA GLY A 296 8.74 3.98 -9.13
C GLY A 296 8.89 2.72 -8.27
N THR A 297 8.88 1.53 -8.89
CA THR A 297 9.14 0.25 -8.20
C THR A 297 10.57 0.21 -7.66
N THR A 298 11.55 0.65 -8.46
CA THR A 298 12.96 0.75 -8.02
C THR A 298 13.11 1.66 -6.81
N VAL A 299 12.46 2.84 -6.85
CA VAL A 299 12.52 3.82 -5.75
C VAL A 299 11.79 3.27 -4.51
N ALA A 300 10.60 2.70 -4.65
CA ALA A 300 9.84 2.14 -3.54
C ALA A 300 10.57 0.96 -2.88
N ALA A 301 11.18 0.07 -3.68
CA ALA A 301 11.97 -1.05 -3.14
C ALA A 301 13.22 -0.56 -2.41
N ALA A 302 13.95 0.42 -2.99
CA ALA A 302 15.10 1.03 -2.32
C ALA A 302 14.71 1.69 -0.99
N GLY A 303 13.50 2.24 -0.90
CA GLY A 303 12.93 2.78 0.33
C GLY A 303 12.90 1.76 1.47
N ALA A 304 12.55 0.51 1.21
CA ALA A 304 12.58 -0.55 2.21
C ALA A 304 14.00 -0.76 2.79
N TRP A 305 15.04 -0.61 1.99
CA TRP A 305 16.42 -0.64 2.48
C TRP A 305 16.77 0.63 3.26
N ILE A 306 16.39 1.80 2.77
CA ILE A 306 16.69 3.09 3.41
C ILE A 306 16.06 3.16 4.82
N SER A 307 14.80 2.74 4.95
CA SER A 307 14.06 2.80 6.21
C SER A 307 14.39 1.63 7.16
N ASP A 308 14.54 0.43 6.61
CA ASP A 308 14.50 -0.83 7.37
C ASP A 308 15.76 -1.68 7.25
N GLY A 309 16.81 -1.26 6.53
CA GLY A 309 18.02 -2.04 6.30
C GLY A 309 18.68 -2.58 7.57
N ARG A 310 18.57 -1.84 8.69
CA ARG A 310 19.04 -2.27 10.02
C ARG A 310 18.36 -3.54 10.55
N PHE A 311 17.22 -3.93 9.98
CA PHE A 311 16.45 -5.09 10.40
C PHE A 311 16.64 -6.32 9.49
N GLU A 312 17.54 -6.25 8.51
CA GLU A 312 17.82 -7.34 7.55
C GLU A 312 18.05 -8.70 8.21
N PHE A 313 18.74 -8.71 9.37
CA PHE A 313 19.04 -9.93 10.13
C PHE A 313 18.35 -9.98 11.51
N ALA A 314 17.48 -9.03 11.82
CA ALA A 314 16.87 -8.92 13.14
C ALA A 314 15.91 -10.10 13.42
N LEU A 315 15.95 -10.62 14.65
CA LEU A 315 14.94 -11.56 15.14
C LEU A 315 13.59 -10.81 15.32
N GLY A 316 12.48 -11.50 15.06
CA GLY A 316 11.15 -10.90 15.14
C GLY A 316 10.76 -10.06 13.91
N VAL A 317 11.51 -10.15 12.82
CA VAL A 317 11.12 -9.66 11.49
C VAL A 317 10.90 -10.86 10.57
N ALA A 318 9.79 -10.86 9.84
CA ALA A 318 9.40 -11.95 8.97
C ALA A 318 10.42 -12.19 7.83
N ALA A 319 10.64 -13.44 7.45
CA ALA A 319 11.58 -13.79 6.38
C ALA A 319 11.23 -13.11 5.05
N ARG A 320 9.95 -12.95 4.76
CA ARG A 320 9.46 -12.22 3.57
C ARG A 320 9.88 -10.75 3.61
N THR A 321 9.69 -10.08 4.73
CA THR A 321 10.10 -8.68 4.93
C THR A 321 11.60 -8.50 4.75
N LYS A 322 12.40 -9.40 5.33
CA LYS A 322 13.86 -9.42 5.11
C LYS A 322 14.23 -9.55 3.64
N SER A 323 13.57 -10.43 2.90
CA SER A 323 13.82 -10.59 1.45
C SER A 323 13.49 -9.31 0.67
N VAL A 324 12.44 -8.57 1.04
CA VAL A 324 12.12 -7.28 0.43
C VAL A 324 13.18 -6.23 0.77
N ILE A 325 13.65 -6.18 2.01
CA ILE A 325 14.74 -5.28 2.43
C ILE A 325 16.03 -5.57 1.65
N GLN A 326 16.41 -6.85 1.48
CA GLN A 326 17.59 -7.26 0.70
C GLN A 326 17.45 -6.89 -0.78
N PHE A 327 16.28 -7.11 -1.38
CA PHE A 327 16.00 -6.64 -2.73
C PHE A 327 16.09 -5.12 -2.83
N GLY A 328 15.63 -4.41 -1.80
CA GLY A 328 15.77 -2.96 -1.64
C GLY A 328 17.22 -2.49 -1.66
N GLN A 329 18.14 -3.21 -1.02
CA GLN A 329 19.58 -2.93 -1.05
C GLN A 329 20.13 -2.99 -2.48
N ILE A 330 19.76 -4.02 -3.24
CA ILE A 330 20.19 -4.18 -4.63
C ILE A 330 19.66 -3.00 -5.47
N THR A 331 18.39 -2.66 -5.38
CA THR A 331 17.80 -1.55 -6.14
C THR A 331 18.37 -0.20 -5.74
N TYR A 332 18.67 0.00 -4.46
CA TYR A 332 19.32 1.21 -3.95
C TYR A 332 20.70 1.42 -4.60
N THR A 333 21.52 0.36 -4.65
CA THR A 333 22.89 0.44 -5.19
C THR A 333 22.94 0.50 -6.72
N THR A 334 21.98 -0.13 -7.41
CA THR A 334 22.03 -0.29 -8.87
C THR A 334 21.19 0.71 -9.66
N GLY A 335 20.07 1.21 -9.09
CA GLY A 335 19.08 1.93 -9.89
C GLY A 335 18.44 3.18 -9.27
N TYR A 336 18.51 3.35 -7.94
CA TYR A 336 17.75 4.38 -7.22
C TYR A 336 17.96 5.80 -7.76
N ARG A 337 19.23 6.24 -7.88
CA ARG A 337 19.56 7.60 -8.33
C ARG A 337 19.12 7.85 -9.76
N SER A 338 19.35 6.89 -10.65
CA SER A 338 18.95 7.00 -12.06
C SER A 338 17.45 6.99 -12.25
N ALA A 339 16.70 6.21 -11.45
CA ALA A 339 15.26 6.25 -11.42
C ALA A 339 14.74 7.63 -10.97
N LEU A 340 15.22 8.13 -9.83
CA LEU A 340 14.84 9.47 -9.34
C LEU A 340 15.13 10.59 -10.35
N ALA A 341 16.24 10.51 -11.08
CA ALA A 341 16.57 11.50 -12.10
C ALA A 341 15.52 11.58 -13.23
N ARG A 342 14.84 10.47 -13.55
CA ARG A 342 13.76 10.43 -14.56
C ARG A 342 12.40 10.93 -14.06
N ARG A 343 12.21 11.11 -12.75
CA ARG A 343 10.94 11.53 -12.15
C ARG A 343 10.38 12.81 -12.76
N SER A 344 11.21 13.83 -12.91
CA SER A 344 10.77 15.13 -13.46
C SER A 344 10.28 15.03 -14.91
N ALA A 345 10.87 14.14 -15.72
CA ALA A 345 10.39 13.89 -17.07
C ALA A 345 8.99 13.25 -17.07
N TRP A 346 8.76 12.27 -16.21
CA TRP A 346 7.44 11.68 -16.04
C TRP A 346 6.39 12.69 -15.55
N GLN A 347 6.76 13.52 -14.60
CA GLN A 347 5.88 14.60 -14.12
C GLN A 347 5.49 15.59 -15.22
N ARG A 348 6.43 15.93 -16.13
CA ARG A 348 6.12 16.76 -17.31
C ARG A 348 5.15 16.05 -18.24
N THR A 349 5.41 14.79 -18.57
CA THR A 349 4.51 13.99 -19.42
C THR A 349 3.07 14.00 -18.89
N LEU A 350 2.85 13.81 -17.59
CA LEU A 350 1.51 13.87 -17.04
C LEU A 350 0.88 15.26 -17.10
N ARG A 351 1.67 16.33 -16.89
CA ARG A 351 1.14 17.70 -17.06
C ARG A 351 0.64 17.94 -18.49
N ASP A 352 1.43 17.53 -19.50
CA ASP A 352 1.07 17.68 -20.90
C ASP A 352 -0.21 16.88 -21.26
N VAL A 353 -0.40 15.72 -20.63
CA VAL A 353 -1.66 14.93 -20.77
C VAL A 353 -2.86 15.67 -20.14
N PHE A 354 -2.67 16.27 -18.94
CA PHE A 354 -3.74 17.01 -18.26
C PHE A 354 -4.12 18.34 -18.92
N GLU A 355 -3.38 18.83 -19.89
CA GLU A 355 -3.85 19.92 -20.75
C GLU A 355 -4.99 19.46 -21.70
N LYS A 356 -5.03 18.17 -22.02
CA LYS A 356 -5.98 17.59 -22.98
C LYS A 356 -7.18 16.92 -22.30
N VAL A 357 -6.99 16.37 -21.09
CA VAL A 357 -8.00 15.65 -20.33
C VAL A 357 -8.01 16.09 -18.87
N ASP A 358 -9.17 15.98 -18.23
CA ASP A 358 -9.30 16.34 -16.81
C ASP A 358 -8.78 15.23 -15.90
N LEU A 359 -8.95 13.97 -16.29
CA LEU A 359 -8.54 12.78 -15.54
C LEU A 359 -7.99 11.71 -16.48
N ILE A 360 -7.16 10.81 -15.94
CA ILE A 360 -6.72 9.58 -16.63
C ILE A 360 -7.41 8.39 -15.95
N ALA A 361 -7.91 7.45 -16.74
CA ALA A 361 -8.60 6.24 -16.30
C ALA A 361 -7.88 4.97 -16.78
N LEU A 362 -7.63 4.04 -15.85
CA LEU A 362 -7.08 2.72 -16.10
C LEU A 362 -7.47 1.76 -14.96
N PRO A 363 -7.31 0.44 -15.09
CA PRO A 363 -7.55 -0.46 -13.96
C PRO A 363 -6.50 -0.25 -12.85
N THR A 364 -6.91 -0.35 -11.59
CA THR A 364 -5.99 -0.34 -10.43
C THR A 364 -5.05 -1.55 -10.47
N LEU A 365 -5.58 -2.71 -10.83
CA LEU A 365 -4.86 -3.97 -11.01
C LEU A 365 -5.15 -4.54 -12.40
N GLN A 366 -4.12 -5.07 -13.08
CA GLN A 366 -4.27 -5.71 -14.39
C GLN A 366 -4.88 -7.11 -14.32
N LYS A 367 -4.92 -7.71 -13.14
CA LYS A 367 -5.45 -9.06 -12.86
C LYS A 367 -6.32 -9.01 -11.60
N THR A 368 -7.23 -9.98 -11.50
CA THR A 368 -7.99 -10.19 -10.25
C THR A 368 -7.07 -10.57 -9.10
N PRO A 369 -7.42 -10.25 -7.84
CA PRO A 369 -6.58 -10.58 -6.69
C PRO A 369 -6.22 -12.07 -6.66
N PRO A 370 -4.94 -12.41 -6.50
CA PRO A 370 -4.51 -13.81 -6.42
C PRO A 370 -4.92 -14.47 -5.12
N GLY A 371 -4.90 -15.81 -5.10
CA GLY A 371 -5.10 -16.59 -3.89
C GLY A 371 -3.94 -16.44 -2.90
N LEU A 372 -4.25 -16.63 -1.61
CA LEU A 372 -3.24 -16.78 -0.58
C LEU A 372 -2.39 -18.04 -0.89
N PRO A 373 -1.06 -17.95 -0.82
CA PRO A 373 -0.20 -19.11 -1.06
C PRO A 373 -0.36 -20.13 0.07
N LEU A 374 -0.51 -21.41 -0.30
CA LEU A 374 -0.64 -22.51 0.65
C LEU A 374 0.69 -22.85 1.35
N LEU A 375 1.82 -22.47 0.74
CA LEU A 375 3.18 -22.75 1.24
C LEU A 375 4.03 -21.48 1.15
N ASN A 376 4.86 -21.27 2.16
CA ASN A 376 5.76 -20.11 2.28
C ASN A 376 6.76 -19.98 1.09
N LEU A 377 7.10 -21.09 0.42
CA LEU A 377 7.99 -21.11 -0.74
C LEU A 377 7.50 -20.29 -1.96
N ARG A 378 6.19 -19.99 -2.04
CA ARG A 378 5.61 -19.23 -3.17
C ARG A 378 5.38 -17.74 -2.87
N ILE A 379 5.77 -17.28 -1.69
CA ILE A 379 5.50 -15.89 -1.27
C ILE A 379 6.30 -14.89 -2.13
N GLY A 380 7.58 -15.16 -2.41
CA GLY A 380 8.39 -14.29 -3.27
C GLY A 380 7.84 -14.16 -4.69
N ILE A 381 7.31 -15.26 -5.25
CA ILE A 381 6.64 -15.26 -6.56
C ILE A 381 5.37 -14.40 -6.52
N LEU A 382 4.59 -14.51 -5.45
CA LEU A 382 3.39 -13.68 -5.24
C LEU A 382 3.74 -12.18 -5.20
N GLU A 383 4.75 -11.80 -4.41
CA GLU A 383 5.16 -10.39 -4.29
C GLU A 383 5.66 -9.84 -5.64
N ALA A 384 6.49 -10.59 -6.37
CA ALA A 384 6.95 -10.22 -7.70
C ALA A 384 5.77 -10.06 -8.68
N HIS A 385 4.80 -10.99 -8.64
CA HIS A 385 3.60 -10.91 -9.47
C HIS A 385 2.77 -9.65 -9.16
N LEU A 386 2.57 -9.33 -7.88
CA LEU A 386 1.82 -8.14 -7.47
C LEU A 386 2.49 -6.85 -7.93
N LEU A 387 3.81 -6.76 -7.87
CA LEU A 387 4.56 -5.62 -8.41
C LEU A 387 4.36 -5.44 -9.92
N GLN A 388 4.19 -6.55 -10.66
CA GLN A 388 3.94 -6.50 -12.10
C GLN A 388 2.53 -6.07 -12.46
N VAL A 389 1.51 -6.57 -11.72
CA VAL A 389 0.10 -6.37 -12.10
C VAL A 389 -0.54 -5.12 -11.53
N GLN A 390 0.10 -4.41 -10.57
CA GLN A 390 -0.41 -3.16 -10.03
C GLN A 390 -0.06 -1.97 -10.92
N ASN A 391 -1.02 -1.06 -11.11
CA ASN A 391 -0.85 0.16 -11.91
C ASN A 391 -0.77 1.43 -11.05
N THR A 392 -0.28 1.30 -9.82
CA THR A 392 -0.35 2.34 -8.80
C THR A 392 0.94 3.11 -8.62
N VAL A 393 2.10 2.42 -8.69
CA VAL A 393 3.40 3.00 -8.33
C VAL A 393 3.87 4.12 -9.26
N ALA A 394 3.53 4.07 -10.56
CA ALA A 394 3.84 5.16 -11.51
C ALA A 394 3.19 6.48 -11.06
N VAL A 395 2.01 6.40 -10.43
CA VAL A 395 1.28 7.57 -9.91
C VAL A 395 1.94 8.10 -8.63
N ASN A 396 2.41 7.23 -7.74
CA ASN A 396 3.24 7.66 -6.59
C ASN A 396 4.51 8.35 -7.06
N PHE A 397 5.16 7.78 -8.07
CA PHE A 397 6.39 8.33 -8.64
C PHE A 397 6.19 9.73 -9.24
N ALA A 398 5.03 10.01 -9.83
CA ALA A 398 4.67 11.36 -10.27
C ALA A 398 4.32 12.29 -9.09
N GLY A 399 3.71 11.74 -8.04
CA GLY A 399 3.18 12.49 -6.91
C GLY A 399 1.75 13.01 -7.10
N ASN A 400 1.04 12.57 -8.14
CA ASN A 400 -0.34 12.94 -8.43
C ASN A 400 -1.32 12.23 -7.50
N PRO A 401 -2.52 12.79 -7.24
CA PRO A 401 -3.58 12.10 -6.53
C PRO A 401 -4.22 11.03 -7.43
N ALA A 402 -4.72 9.96 -6.81
CA ALA A 402 -5.45 8.90 -7.51
C ALA A 402 -6.47 8.21 -6.61
N LEU A 403 -7.59 7.84 -7.22
CA LEU A 403 -8.73 7.23 -6.58
C LEU A 403 -8.99 5.85 -7.18
N ALA A 404 -9.10 4.83 -6.34
CA ALA A 404 -9.54 3.49 -6.71
C ALA A 404 -11.02 3.33 -6.35
N VAL A 405 -11.86 3.01 -7.35
CA VAL A 405 -13.31 2.86 -7.22
C VAL A 405 -13.72 1.48 -7.69
N PRO A 406 -14.48 0.70 -6.91
CA PRO A 406 -14.99 -0.59 -7.34
C PRO A 406 -15.96 -0.44 -8.54
N VAL A 407 -15.81 -1.30 -9.55
CA VAL A 407 -16.72 -1.39 -10.69
C VAL A 407 -17.08 -2.86 -10.95
N PRO A 408 -18.28 -3.17 -11.43
CA PRO A 408 -18.71 -4.54 -11.70
C PRO A 408 -17.79 -5.27 -12.66
N LEU A 409 -17.55 -6.56 -12.40
CA LEU A 409 -16.78 -7.45 -13.28
C LEU A 409 -17.58 -8.71 -13.55
N SER A 410 -18.00 -8.89 -14.80
CA SER A 410 -18.77 -10.04 -15.24
C SER A 410 -17.87 -11.23 -15.63
N GLY A 411 -18.36 -12.45 -15.40
CA GLY A 411 -17.69 -13.68 -15.85
C GLY A 411 -16.34 -13.98 -15.21
N ALA A 412 -16.08 -13.46 -14.03
CA ALA A 412 -14.85 -13.71 -13.24
C ALA A 412 -15.16 -14.36 -11.89
N LYS A 413 -14.10 -14.82 -11.19
CA LYS A 413 -14.21 -15.43 -9.85
C LYS A 413 -14.62 -14.43 -8.76
N VAL A 414 -14.41 -13.15 -9.00
CA VAL A 414 -14.83 -12.02 -8.16
C VAL A 414 -15.80 -11.14 -8.95
N SER A 415 -16.76 -10.54 -8.26
CA SER A 415 -17.86 -9.78 -8.90
C SER A 415 -17.52 -8.34 -9.25
N PHE A 416 -16.31 -7.88 -8.95
CA PHE A 416 -15.87 -6.51 -9.27
C PHE A 416 -14.38 -6.46 -9.61
N THR A 417 -13.97 -5.39 -10.24
CA THR A 417 -12.60 -4.90 -10.37
C THR A 417 -12.54 -3.47 -9.87
N SER A 418 -11.43 -2.77 -10.08
CA SER A 418 -11.27 -1.41 -9.61
C SER A 418 -10.79 -0.49 -10.74
N LEU A 419 -11.58 0.52 -11.03
CA LEU A 419 -11.20 1.66 -11.85
C LEU A 419 -10.28 2.58 -11.03
N GLN A 420 -9.10 2.91 -11.56
CA GLN A 420 -8.26 3.96 -11.04
C GLN A 420 -8.46 5.24 -11.86
N LEU A 421 -8.86 6.33 -11.20
CA LEU A 421 -8.86 7.67 -11.73
C LEU A 421 -7.63 8.41 -11.21
N ILE A 422 -6.86 9.05 -12.09
CA ILE A 422 -5.70 9.87 -11.74
C ILE A 422 -6.01 11.31 -12.11
N GLY A 423 -5.75 12.25 -11.19
CA GLY A 423 -5.95 13.68 -11.42
C GLY A 423 -4.65 14.48 -11.49
N PRO A 424 -4.74 15.73 -11.96
CA PRO A 424 -3.68 16.69 -11.75
C PRO A 424 -3.41 16.88 -10.25
N ARG A 425 -2.25 17.43 -9.92
CA ARG A 425 -1.91 17.69 -8.50
C ARG A 425 -2.96 18.60 -7.87
N LEU A 426 -3.36 18.28 -6.63
CA LEU A 426 -4.34 18.99 -5.82
C LEU A 426 -5.80 18.89 -6.34
N ALA A 427 -6.10 17.94 -7.21
CA ALA A 427 -7.45 17.69 -7.75
C ALA A 427 -8.23 16.60 -6.98
N GLU A 428 -8.00 16.42 -5.69
CA GLU A 428 -8.70 15.40 -4.88
C GLU A 428 -10.23 15.59 -4.92
N ALA A 429 -10.71 16.82 -4.91
CA ALA A 429 -12.14 17.14 -4.95
C ALA A 429 -12.77 16.75 -6.29
N ASP A 430 -12.09 17.04 -7.41
CA ASP A 430 -12.53 16.65 -8.75
C ASP A 430 -12.52 15.13 -8.92
N LEU A 431 -11.48 14.46 -8.42
CA LEU A 431 -11.39 12.98 -8.41
C LEU A 431 -12.55 12.35 -7.66
N LEU A 432 -12.86 12.83 -6.46
CA LEU A 432 -13.96 12.32 -5.65
C LEU A 432 -15.32 12.63 -6.29
N ASN A 433 -15.49 13.77 -6.95
CA ASN A 433 -16.70 14.06 -7.72
C ASN A 433 -16.85 13.10 -8.91
N ALA A 434 -15.80 12.84 -9.67
CA ALA A 434 -15.81 11.86 -10.75
C ALA A 434 -16.09 10.44 -10.22
N GLY A 435 -15.47 10.06 -9.11
CA GLY A 435 -15.74 8.79 -8.42
C GLY A 435 -17.21 8.63 -8.02
N ARG A 436 -17.84 9.68 -7.50
CA ARG A 436 -19.27 9.70 -7.17
C ARG A 436 -20.15 9.46 -8.41
N LEU A 437 -19.78 10.05 -9.54
CA LEU A 437 -20.50 9.84 -10.79
C LEU A 437 -20.37 8.39 -11.29
N VAL A 438 -19.17 7.80 -11.19
CA VAL A 438 -18.94 6.37 -11.48
C VAL A 438 -19.79 5.50 -10.56
N GLU A 439 -19.66 5.68 -9.23
CA GLU A 439 -20.39 4.89 -8.23
C GLU A 439 -21.91 4.95 -8.45
N SER A 440 -22.45 6.14 -8.73
CA SER A 440 -23.88 6.33 -9.01
C SER A 440 -24.31 5.64 -10.31
N ALA A 441 -23.44 5.53 -11.31
CA ALA A 441 -23.77 4.92 -12.59
C ALA A 441 -23.70 3.39 -12.54
N VAL A 442 -22.71 2.81 -11.84
CA VAL A 442 -22.51 1.35 -11.81
C VAL A 442 -23.41 0.63 -10.81
N ASN A 443 -23.96 1.35 -9.81
CA ASN A 443 -24.88 0.81 -8.81
C ASN A 443 -26.37 0.90 -9.24
N ARG A 444 -26.65 1.45 -10.43
CA ARG A 444 -27.95 1.45 -11.10
C ARG A 444 -28.05 0.23 -12.02
#